data_1b2cb41060de5803bf82366381f64e81
#
_entry.id   1b2cb41060de5803bf82366381f64e81
#
_cell.length_a   1.000
_cell.length_b   1.000
_cell.length_c   1.000
_cell.angle_alpha   90.00
_cell.angle_beta   90.00
_cell.angle_gamma   90.00
#
_symmetry.space_group_name_H-M   'P 1'
#
loop_
_entity.id
_entity.type
_entity.pdbx_description
1 polymer ?
#
loop_
_entity_poly.entity_id
_entity_poly.type
_entity_poly.pdbx_seq_one_letter_code
_entity_poly.pdbx_strand_id
1 'polypeptide(L)'
;MKGIVCHHRDALLKDAGDGTGKRVLAWNDQLMAVEVSFEEGAFGAEHTHPHTQCSYVLSGRFSYCVEGESVELAPGDSIVVPSGLTHGTVCLEKGVLLDIFTPHRQDFLG
;
A
#
# COMPACT_ATOMS: atom_id res chain seq x y z
N MET A 1 -25.74 -4.98 -11.01
CA MET A 1 -24.80 -5.41 -9.98
C MET A 1 -24.71 -4.38 -8.89
N LYS A 2 -24.65 -4.81 -7.63
CA LYS A 2 -24.49 -3.90 -6.48
C LYS A 2 -23.05 -3.80 -5.98
N GLY A 3 -22.16 -4.63 -6.47
CA GLY A 3 -20.73 -4.50 -6.17
C GLY A 3 -20.13 -3.31 -6.88
N ILE A 4 -18.98 -2.84 -6.38
CA ILE A 4 -18.22 -1.73 -6.96
C ILE A 4 -17.00 -2.32 -7.64
N VAL A 5 -16.88 -2.13 -8.95
CA VAL A 5 -15.83 -2.76 -9.75
C VAL A 5 -14.83 -1.71 -10.26
N CYS A 6 -13.57 -2.00 -10.14
CA CYS A 6 -12.50 -1.25 -10.82
C CYS A 6 -11.72 -2.24 -11.67
N HIS A 7 -11.72 -2.04 -12.98
CA HIS A 7 -10.83 -2.81 -13.85
C HIS A 7 -9.44 -2.20 -13.81
N HIS A 8 -8.42 -3.02 -13.67
CA HIS A 8 -7.04 -2.55 -13.54
C HIS A 8 -6.63 -1.60 -14.67
N ARG A 9 -7.06 -1.86 -15.89
CA ARG A 9 -6.76 -1.03 -17.06
C ARG A 9 -7.31 0.39 -16.95
N ASP A 10 -8.34 0.60 -16.12
CA ASP A 10 -9.01 1.88 -15.93
C ASP A 10 -8.46 2.64 -14.72
N ALA A 11 -7.66 2.00 -13.87
CA ALA A 11 -7.07 2.62 -12.71
C ALA A 11 -5.86 3.45 -13.14
N LEU A 12 -5.87 4.75 -12.81
CA LEU A 12 -4.78 5.64 -13.18
C LEU A 12 -3.57 5.40 -12.27
N LEU A 13 -2.39 5.26 -12.90
CA LEU A 13 -1.14 5.23 -12.17
C LEU A 13 -0.75 6.66 -11.83
N LYS A 14 -0.57 6.92 -10.54
CA LYS A 14 -0.10 8.21 -10.04
C LYS A 14 1.32 8.05 -9.53
N ASP A 15 2.16 9.06 -9.79
CA ASP A 15 3.50 9.12 -9.22
C ASP A 15 3.37 9.33 -7.70
N ALA A 16 4.02 8.49 -6.91
CA ALA A 16 3.92 8.53 -5.45
C ALA A 16 5.26 8.86 -4.79
N GLY A 17 6.23 9.35 -5.57
CA GLY A 17 7.57 9.68 -5.11
C GLY A 17 8.61 8.96 -5.95
N ASP A 18 9.88 9.12 -5.60
CA ASP A 18 10.98 8.55 -6.35
C ASP A 18 10.92 7.03 -6.37
N GLY A 19 10.74 6.46 -7.55
CA GLY A 19 10.69 5.02 -7.74
C GLY A 19 9.42 4.34 -7.26
N THR A 20 8.36 5.09 -6.94
CA THR A 20 7.09 4.52 -6.51
C THR A 20 5.94 4.98 -7.39
N GLY A 21 4.97 4.09 -7.58
CA GLY A 21 3.74 4.40 -8.30
C GLY A 21 2.54 3.84 -7.56
N LYS A 22 1.40 4.52 -7.68
CA LYS A 22 0.21 4.17 -6.92
C LYS A 22 -1.00 4.12 -7.84
N ARG A 23 -1.79 3.04 -7.74
CA ARG A 23 -3.08 2.92 -8.40
C ARG A 23 -4.16 2.71 -7.37
N VAL A 24 -5.16 3.61 -7.35
CA VAL A 24 -6.35 3.40 -6.52
C VAL A 24 -7.25 2.45 -7.28
N LEU A 25 -7.58 1.33 -6.65
CA LEU A 25 -8.46 0.29 -7.19
C LEU A 25 -9.88 0.48 -6.66
N ALA A 26 -10.65 -0.58 -6.50
CA ALA A 26 -12.02 -0.47 -6.01
C ALA A 26 -12.05 0.09 -4.59
N TRP A 27 -13.02 0.95 -4.31
CA TRP A 27 -13.19 1.56 -3.00
C TRP A 27 -14.62 2.03 -2.75
N ASN A 28 -14.95 2.17 -1.50
CA ASN A 28 -16.13 2.90 -1.02
C ASN A 28 -15.74 3.63 0.27
N ASP A 29 -16.67 4.20 0.99
CA ASP A 29 -16.37 4.98 2.20
C ASP A 29 -15.67 4.17 3.30
N GLN A 30 -15.82 2.85 3.28
CA GLN A 30 -15.36 1.97 4.35
C GLN A 30 -14.08 1.22 4.02
N LEU A 31 -13.74 1.08 2.75
CA LEU A 31 -12.64 0.21 2.31
C LEU A 31 -12.07 0.70 1.00
N MET A 32 -10.74 0.67 0.88
CA MET A 32 -10.05 1.06 -0.35
C MET A 32 -8.88 0.11 -0.61
N ALA A 33 -8.83 -0.41 -1.84
CA ALA A 33 -7.68 -1.18 -2.31
C ALA A 33 -6.76 -0.27 -3.13
N VAL A 34 -5.46 -0.33 -2.85
CA VAL A 34 -4.44 0.46 -3.56
C VAL A 34 -3.28 -0.44 -3.92
N GLU A 35 -2.89 -0.40 -5.19
CA GLU A 35 -1.70 -1.11 -5.66
C GLU A 35 -0.54 -0.14 -5.69
N VAL A 36 0.56 -0.46 -4.99
CA VAL A 36 1.75 0.39 -4.93
C VAL A 36 2.94 -0.37 -5.50
N SER A 37 3.51 0.17 -6.57
CA SER A 37 4.69 -0.40 -7.21
C SER A 37 5.95 0.33 -6.75
N PHE A 38 7.04 -0.43 -6.58
CA PHE A 38 8.31 0.08 -6.08
C PHE A 38 9.45 -0.40 -6.96
N GLU A 39 10.34 0.51 -7.32
CA GLU A 39 11.66 0.13 -7.82
C GLU A 39 12.54 -0.34 -6.67
N GLU A 40 13.56 -1.15 -6.95
CA GLU A 40 14.52 -1.58 -5.94
C GLU A 40 15.13 -0.37 -5.24
N GLY A 41 15.19 -0.40 -3.91
CA GLY A 41 15.71 0.69 -3.10
C GLY A 41 14.73 1.82 -2.83
N ALA A 42 13.60 1.87 -3.52
CA ALA A 42 12.58 2.87 -3.25
C ALA A 42 11.95 2.61 -1.87
N PHE A 43 11.42 3.64 -1.25
CA PHE A 43 10.86 3.51 0.09
C PHE A 43 9.62 4.37 0.26
N GLY A 44 8.72 3.90 1.12
CA GLY A 44 7.65 4.70 1.67
C GLY A 44 8.12 5.23 3.02
N ALA A 45 8.26 6.57 3.14
CA ALA A 45 8.76 7.19 4.36
C ALA A 45 7.87 6.85 5.56
N GLU A 46 8.47 6.81 6.74
CA GLU A 46 7.71 6.59 7.96
C GLU A 46 6.66 7.69 8.14
N HIS A 47 5.45 7.28 8.45
CA HIS A 47 4.32 8.18 8.64
C HIS A 47 3.26 7.51 9.53
N THR A 48 2.28 8.29 9.92
CA THR A 48 1.10 7.79 10.62
C THR A 48 -0.15 8.23 9.89
N HIS A 49 -1.21 7.48 10.06
CA HIS A 49 -2.55 7.86 9.61
C HIS A 49 -3.58 7.13 10.47
N PRO A 50 -4.81 7.67 10.55
CA PRO A 50 -5.85 7.05 11.39
C PRO A 50 -6.42 5.75 10.81
N HIS A 51 -6.09 5.43 9.57
CA HIS A 51 -6.59 4.24 8.89
C HIS A 51 -5.89 2.99 9.42
N THR A 52 -6.63 1.89 9.51
CA THR A 52 -6.02 0.56 9.63
C THR A 52 -5.66 0.10 8.23
N GLN A 53 -4.49 -0.48 8.08
CA GLN A 53 -3.94 -0.88 6.79
C GLN A 53 -3.52 -2.33 6.82
N CYS A 54 -3.87 -3.07 5.76
CA CYS A 54 -3.31 -4.39 5.51
C CYS A 54 -2.48 -4.31 4.24
N SER A 55 -1.21 -4.69 4.31
CA SER A 55 -0.33 -4.77 3.14
C SER A 55 -0.09 -6.23 2.79
N TYR A 56 -0.27 -6.57 1.53
CA TYR A 56 -0.03 -7.90 0.98
C TYR A 56 1.01 -7.81 -0.12
N VAL A 57 2.05 -8.65 -0.06
CA VAL A 57 3.12 -8.64 -1.06
C VAL A 57 2.68 -9.46 -2.28
N LEU A 58 2.47 -8.78 -3.40
CA LEU A 58 2.16 -9.44 -4.68
C LEU A 58 3.44 -9.93 -5.36
N SER A 59 4.50 -9.13 -5.33
CA SER A 59 5.78 -9.46 -5.93
C SER A 59 6.90 -8.69 -5.24
N GLY A 60 8.13 -9.14 -5.44
CA GLY A 60 9.30 -8.50 -4.86
C GLY A 60 9.49 -8.84 -3.38
N ARG A 61 10.34 -8.07 -2.70
CA ARG A 61 10.66 -8.28 -1.30
C ARG A 61 10.79 -6.94 -0.60
N PHE A 62 10.28 -6.86 0.62
CA PHE A 62 10.17 -5.60 1.35
C PHE A 62 10.63 -5.75 2.80
N SER A 63 11.28 -4.70 3.32
CA SER A 63 11.48 -4.54 4.76
C SER A 63 10.40 -3.59 5.26
N TYR A 64 9.57 -4.05 6.17
CA TYR A 64 8.44 -3.28 6.70
C TYR A 64 8.73 -2.93 8.15
N CYS A 65 8.67 -1.64 8.49
CA CYS A 65 8.95 -1.17 9.84
C CYS A 65 7.68 -0.61 10.48
N VAL A 66 7.36 -1.08 11.68
CA VAL A 66 6.22 -0.59 12.46
C VAL A 66 6.72 -0.32 13.87
N GLU A 67 6.56 0.94 14.33
CA GLU A 67 6.99 1.37 15.66
C GLU A 67 8.42 0.96 15.98
N GLY A 68 9.32 1.12 14.99
CA GLY A 68 10.75 0.83 15.16
C GLY A 68 11.14 -0.63 15.01
N GLU A 69 10.19 -1.55 14.82
CA GLU A 69 10.49 -2.96 14.59
C GLU A 69 10.36 -3.29 13.10
N SER A 70 11.34 -3.94 12.53
CA SER A 70 11.37 -4.29 11.10
C SER A 70 11.18 -5.78 10.88
N VAL A 71 10.48 -6.12 9.80
CA VAL A 71 10.29 -7.50 9.34
C VAL A 71 10.43 -7.55 7.84
N GLU A 72 11.06 -8.61 7.31
CA GLU A 72 11.06 -8.85 5.87
C GLU A 72 9.82 -9.61 5.44
N LEU A 73 9.23 -9.15 4.34
CA LEU A 73 8.05 -9.77 3.74
C LEU A 73 8.38 -10.18 2.30
N ALA A 74 7.95 -11.38 1.93
CA ALA A 74 8.10 -11.96 0.60
C ALA A 74 6.72 -12.18 -0.04
N PRO A 75 6.63 -12.51 -1.34
CA PRO A 75 5.34 -12.71 -1.99
C PRO A 75 4.45 -13.68 -1.22
N GLY A 76 3.20 -13.26 -1.00
CA GLY A 76 2.22 -14.01 -0.22
C GLY A 76 2.17 -13.64 1.25
N ASP A 77 3.16 -12.92 1.75
CA ASP A 77 3.16 -12.44 3.15
C ASP A 77 2.29 -11.19 3.28
N SER A 78 1.77 -10.98 4.47
CA SER A 78 0.94 -9.81 4.76
C SER A 78 1.18 -9.29 6.16
N ILE A 79 0.86 -8.01 6.36
CA ILE A 79 0.95 -7.35 7.66
C ILE A 79 -0.23 -6.43 7.84
N VAL A 80 -0.81 -6.41 9.05
CA VAL A 80 -1.80 -5.40 9.44
C VAL A 80 -1.11 -4.36 10.29
N VAL A 81 -1.25 -3.10 9.90
CA VAL A 81 -0.80 -1.96 10.69
C VAL A 81 -2.02 -1.31 11.33
N PRO A 82 -2.20 -1.44 12.64
CA PRO A 82 -3.30 -0.79 13.34
C PRO A 82 -3.26 0.73 13.18
N SER A 83 -4.44 1.35 13.34
CA SER A 83 -4.60 2.81 13.27
C SER A 83 -3.58 3.53 14.15
N GLY A 84 -2.96 4.57 13.61
CA GLY A 84 -2.11 5.49 14.35
C GLY A 84 -0.68 5.05 14.60
N LEU A 85 -0.30 3.84 14.24
CA LEU A 85 1.08 3.38 14.43
C LEU A 85 2.00 3.93 13.34
N THR A 86 3.19 4.39 13.73
CA THR A 86 4.21 4.86 12.79
C THR A 86 4.75 3.67 11.99
N HIS A 87 4.74 3.78 10.67
CA HIS A 87 5.19 2.70 9.81
C HIS A 87 5.80 3.23 8.51
N GLY A 88 6.61 2.41 7.89
CA GLY A 88 7.23 2.67 6.61
C GLY A 88 7.75 1.38 6.00
N THR A 89 8.18 1.44 4.74
CA THR A 89 8.69 0.26 4.04
C THR A 89 9.84 0.63 3.11
N VAL A 90 10.75 -0.31 2.91
CA VAL A 90 11.83 -0.22 1.93
C VAL A 90 11.72 -1.40 0.98
N CYS A 91 11.78 -1.12 -0.32
CA CYS A 91 11.77 -2.16 -1.34
C CYS A 91 13.16 -2.76 -1.49
N LEU A 92 13.33 -4.02 -1.09
CA LEU A 92 14.59 -4.75 -1.20
C LEU A 92 14.78 -5.34 -2.59
N GLU A 93 13.70 -5.81 -3.21
CA GLU A 93 13.66 -6.28 -4.58
C GLU A 93 12.42 -5.67 -5.24
N LYS A 94 12.57 -5.12 -6.44
CA LYS A 94 11.48 -4.50 -7.19
C LYS A 94 10.20 -5.32 -7.08
N GLY A 95 9.10 -4.65 -6.77
CA GLY A 95 7.84 -5.37 -6.59
C GLY A 95 6.64 -4.49 -6.37
N VAL A 96 5.56 -5.14 -5.95
CA VAL A 96 4.25 -4.53 -5.80
C VAL A 96 3.63 -4.96 -4.47
N LEU A 97 3.12 -3.98 -3.74
CA LEU A 97 2.28 -4.20 -2.56
C LEU A 97 0.82 -3.94 -2.93
N LEU A 98 -0.07 -4.74 -2.38
CA LEU A 98 -1.49 -4.42 -2.36
C LEU A 98 -1.81 -3.93 -0.95
N ASP A 99 -2.19 -2.65 -0.84
CA ASP A 99 -2.56 -2.02 0.42
C ASP A 99 -4.08 -1.90 0.49
N ILE A 100 -4.66 -2.35 1.59
CA ILE A 100 -6.09 -2.25 1.86
C ILE A 100 -6.26 -1.34 3.07
N PHE A 101 -7.06 -0.29 2.92
CA PHE A 101 -7.31 0.70 3.97
C PHE A 101 -8.75 0.70 4.44
N THR A 102 -8.95 0.89 5.74
CA THR A 102 -10.26 1.15 6.29
C THR A 102 -10.16 2.29 7.32
N PRO A 103 -10.96 3.35 7.19
CA PRO A 103 -11.79 3.73 6.04
C PRO A 103 -10.93 4.08 4.82
N HIS A 104 -11.55 4.54 3.75
CA HIS A 104 -10.82 4.92 2.54
C HIS A 104 -9.87 6.10 2.78
N ARG A 105 -8.81 6.16 1.98
CA ARG A 105 -7.84 7.26 1.99
C ARG A 105 -8.33 8.37 1.07
N GLN A 106 -9.06 9.34 1.63
CA GLN A 106 -9.58 10.46 0.86
C GLN A 106 -8.46 11.29 0.23
N ASP A 107 -7.31 11.37 0.90
CA ASP A 107 -6.12 12.06 0.40
C ASP A 107 -5.57 11.46 -0.89
N PHE A 108 -5.91 10.20 -1.22
CA PHE A 108 -5.50 9.56 -2.47
C PHE A 108 -6.40 9.91 -3.65
N LEU A 109 -7.54 10.53 -3.41
CA LEU A 109 -8.55 10.81 -4.42
C LEU A 109 -8.45 12.23 -5.03
N GLY A 110 -7.64 13.07 -4.44
CA GLY A 110 -7.49 14.46 -4.84
C GLY A 110 -6.44 14.76 -5.87
#